data_e013ee437b1ba96f53d9b88a8b61e5b2
#
_entry.id   e013ee437b1ba96f53d9b88a8b61e5b2
#
_cell.length_a   1.000
_cell.length_b   1.000
_cell.length_c   1.000
_cell.angle_alpha   90.00
_cell.angle_beta   90.00
_cell.angle_gamma   90.00
#
_symmetry.space_group_name_H-M   'P 1'
#
loop_
_entity.id
_entity.type
_entity.pdbx_description
1 polymer ?
#
loop_
_entity_poly.entity_id
_entity_poly.type
_entity_poly.pdbx_seq_one_letter_code
_entity_poly.pdbx_strand_id
1 'polypeptide(L)'
;MSPEKHIPFSKVLAALLDQDKPFPPSYLRSFSDLEIRDRVELKKIWKQIQPQRRINLLQDLEDLEEVDYTVSFEEIARLALKDDDPEARVIAIRLLWGSISEGLAPALINLLQSDPEAGVRAQAAAGLGYFIYAGELEEISQQILNACEDALLAAYRQSGSELVRRRALESLGYSSREEISPLIREAYKKQENEWLNSALVAMGRSANEQWRTNVMAMIDHPRISVQVDAIHAAGELALEEARKPLLERLEEGIEDEEVFLEIVWALSSIGGEGVRHALEKLLEETDDDDIADVIEDALDNLFMTEGLADLGMFEFDGDGNNDSSNPQDDRVEPPDPQLKKKRKRH
;
A
#
# COMPACT_ATOMS: atom_id res chain seq x y z
N MET A 1 10.84 16.39 30.32
CA MET A 1 11.27 16.46 28.90
C MET A 1 12.00 17.77 28.72
N SER A 2 13.29 17.73 28.42
CA SER A 2 14.03 18.95 28.07
C SER A 2 13.50 19.48 26.73
N PRO A 3 13.32 20.80 26.54
CA PRO A 3 12.91 21.34 25.27
C PRO A 3 13.95 20.95 24.21
N GLU A 4 13.51 20.23 23.17
CA GLU A 4 14.34 19.95 22.02
C GLU A 4 14.93 21.27 21.52
N LYS A 5 16.24 21.37 21.51
CA LYS A 5 16.92 22.55 20.99
C LYS A 5 16.60 22.65 19.50
N HIS A 6 15.74 23.58 19.14
CA HIS A 6 15.46 23.88 17.74
C HIS A 6 16.78 24.11 16.99
N ILE A 7 17.09 23.18 16.07
CA ILE A 7 18.31 23.25 15.26
C ILE A 7 18.01 24.16 14.07
N PRO A 8 18.73 25.27 13.89
CA PRO A 8 18.52 26.13 12.72
C PRO A 8 18.76 25.35 11.43
N PHE A 9 17.82 25.37 10.49
CA PHE A 9 17.92 24.61 9.25
C PHE A 9 19.19 24.93 8.43
N SER A 10 19.71 26.15 8.52
CA SER A 10 21.00 26.53 7.94
C SER A 10 22.18 25.67 8.41
N LYS A 11 22.14 25.14 9.65
CA LYS A 11 23.16 24.21 10.15
C LYS A 11 22.99 22.82 9.55
N VAL A 12 21.74 22.39 9.34
CA VAL A 12 21.41 21.13 8.67
C VAL A 12 21.96 21.16 7.24
N LEU A 13 21.67 22.25 6.50
CA LEU A 13 22.19 22.44 5.13
C LEU A 13 23.72 22.49 5.08
N ALA A 14 24.37 23.16 6.03
CA ALA A 14 25.83 23.20 6.12
C ALA A 14 26.41 21.79 6.36
N ALA A 15 25.76 20.98 7.20
CA ALA A 15 26.16 19.60 7.43
C ALA A 15 25.96 18.70 6.21
N LEU A 16 24.94 18.94 5.39
CA LEU A 16 24.74 18.23 4.11
C LEU A 16 25.87 18.50 3.11
N LEU A 17 26.41 19.72 3.11
CA LEU A 17 27.49 20.13 2.21
C LEU A 17 28.90 19.73 2.72
N ASP A 18 29.04 19.46 4.02
CA ASP A 18 30.31 19.03 4.63
C ASP A 18 30.58 17.55 4.28
N GLN A 19 31.47 17.35 3.31
CA GLN A 19 31.82 16.02 2.79
C GLN A 19 32.79 15.26 3.71
N ASP A 20 33.46 15.95 4.61
CA ASP A 20 34.50 15.38 5.47
C ASP A 20 33.91 14.69 6.72
N LYS A 21 32.64 14.94 7.02
CA LYS A 21 31.96 14.39 8.21
C LYS A 21 30.69 13.62 7.84
N PRO A 22 30.35 12.57 8.60
CA PRO A 22 29.06 11.91 8.44
C PRO A 22 27.92 12.90 8.75
N PHE A 23 26.77 12.70 8.09
CA PHE A 23 25.58 13.50 8.39
C PHE A 23 25.02 13.09 9.77
N PRO A 24 24.74 14.03 10.68
CA PRO A 24 24.27 13.70 12.01
C PRO A 24 22.83 13.16 11.99
N PRO A 25 22.55 11.94 12.52
CA PRO A 25 21.19 11.39 12.56
C PRO A 25 20.17 12.30 13.29
N SER A 26 20.62 13.06 14.29
CA SER A 26 19.77 14.01 15.00
C SER A 26 19.22 15.15 14.14
N TYR A 27 19.69 15.30 12.89
CA TYR A 27 19.20 16.31 11.94
C TYR A 27 18.11 15.77 11.00
N LEU A 28 17.86 14.47 10.96
CA LEU A 28 16.89 13.86 10.05
C LEU A 28 15.48 14.43 10.25
N ARG A 29 15.05 14.55 11.50
CA ARG A 29 13.73 15.14 11.83
C ARG A 29 13.55 16.58 11.35
N SER A 30 14.65 17.31 11.07
CA SER A 30 14.56 18.66 10.53
C SER A 30 14.08 18.74 9.08
N PHE A 31 13.92 17.59 8.40
CA PHE A 31 13.33 17.48 7.07
C PHE A 31 11.83 17.19 7.09
N SER A 32 11.26 16.90 8.27
CA SER A 32 9.81 16.74 8.41
C SER A 32 9.12 18.08 8.24
N ASP A 33 8.03 18.09 7.48
CA ASP A 33 7.13 19.22 7.31
C ASP A 33 7.84 20.56 6.98
N LEU A 34 8.77 20.51 6.03
CA LEU A 34 9.61 21.67 5.67
C LEU A 34 8.78 22.92 5.35
N GLU A 35 9.06 24.01 6.02
CA GLU A 35 8.48 25.30 5.69
C GLU A 35 8.90 25.77 4.27
N ILE A 36 8.10 26.64 3.66
CA ILE A 36 8.36 27.15 2.30
C ILE A 36 9.77 27.73 2.17
N ARG A 37 10.25 28.44 3.20
CA ARG A 37 11.59 29.01 3.22
C ARG A 37 12.67 27.94 3.14
N ASP A 38 12.55 26.90 3.97
CA ASP A 38 13.55 25.85 4.11
C ASP A 38 13.58 24.96 2.86
N ARG A 39 12.43 24.70 2.24
CA ARG A 39 12.33 24.07 0.91
C ARG A 39 13.09 24.84 -0.17
N VAL A 40 12.94 26.16 -0.20
CA VAL A 40 13.65 26.99 -1.17
C VAL A 40 15.16 26.94 -0.95
N GLU A 41 15.63 26.99 0.31
CA GLU A 41 17.05 26.89 0.62
C GLU A 41 17.61 25.50 0.27
N LEU A 42 16.93 24.43 0.63
CA LEU A 42 17.31 23.07 0.28
C LEU A 42 17.43 22.89 -1.25
N LYS A 43 16.42 23.36 -2.00
CA LYS A 43 16.41 23.28 -3.47
C LYS A 43 17.61 23.98 -4.11
N LYS A 44 18.09 25.11 -3.54
CA LYS A 44 19.26 25.85 -4.06
C LYS A 44 20.55 25.05 -3.95
N ILE A 45 20.69 24.25 -2.88
CA ILE A 45 21.92 23.50 -2.63
C ILE A 45 21.84 22.03 -3.08
N TRP A 46 20.65 21.51 -3.41
CA TRP A 46 20.42 20.08 -3.66
C TRP A 46 21.44 19.47 -4.63
N LYS A 47 21.67 20.13 -5.76
CA LYS A 47 22.64 19.66 -6.77
C LYS A 47 24.11 19.88 -6.37
N GLN A 48 24.40 20.59 -5.29
CA GLN A 48 25.74 20.77 -4.74
C GLN A 48 26.09 19.64 -3.76
N ILE A 49 25.10 18.92 -3.24
CA ILE A 49 25.27 17.75 -2.38
C ILE A 49 25.75 16.59 -3.25
N GLN A 50 26.76 15.85 -2.80
CA GLN A 50 27.23 14.65 -3.52
C GLN A 50 26.10 13.64 -3.73
N PRO A 51 26.02 12.96 -4.91
CA PRO A 51 24.96 12.00 -5.22
C PRO A 51 24.76 10.95 -4.11
N GLN A 52 25.86 10.29 -3.70
CA GLN A 52 25.77 9.26 -2.67
C GLN A 52 25.21 9.80 -1.33
N ARG A 53 25.52 11.05 -1.01
CA ARG A 53 25.00 11.66 0.23
C ARG A 53 23.52 11.99 0.14
N ARG A 54 23.01 12.31 -1.07
CA ARG A 54 21.57 12.49 -1.28
C ARG A 54 20.83 11.17 -1.14
N ILE A 55 21.40 10.09 -1.71
CA ILE A 55 20.85 8.74 -1.62
C ILE A 55 20.81 8.30 -0.15
N ASN A 56 21.96 8.37 0.57
CA ASN A 56 22.01 7.98 1.98
C ASN A 56 21.03 8.79 2.83
N LEU A 57 20.91 10.11 2.59
CA LEU A 57 19.94 10.93 3.29
C LEU A 57 18.52 10.42 3.08
N LEU A 58 18.15 10.14 1.82
CA LEU A 58 16.78 9.67 1.51
C LEU A 58 16.51 8.29 2.12
N GLN A 59 17.50 7.40 2.15
CA GLN A 59 17.42 6.11 2.84
C GLN A 59 17.22 6.30 4.34
N ASP A 60 18.07 7.13 5.00
CA ASP A 60 17.94 7.44 6.42
C ASP A 60 16.57 8.06 6.78
N LEU A 61 15.95 8.81 5.85
CA LEU A 61 14.61 9.38 6.04
C LEU A 61 13.53 8.31 5.86
N GLU A 62 13.69 7.39 4.91
CA GLU A 62 12.80 6.25 4.71
C GLU A 62 12.79 5.35 5.94
N ASP A 63 13.97 4.96 6.45
CA ASP A 63 14.11 4.16 7.68
C ASP A 63 13.47 4.86 8.90
N LEU A 64 13.57 6.20 8.98
CA LEU A 64 12.96 6.95 10.07
C LEU A 64 11.42 7.00 9.94
N GLU A 65 10.88 7.13 8.73
CA GLU A 65 9.42 7.18 8.50
C GLU A 65 8.76 5.84 8.82
N GLU A 66 9.46 4.71 8.62
CA GLU A 66 8.97 3.37 8.96
C GLU A 66 8.76 3.18 10.47
N VAL A 67 9.58 3.82 11.31
CA VAL A 67 9.51 3.66 12.77
C VAL A 67 8.87 4.84 13.49
N ASP A 68 8.62 5.95 12.82
CA ASP A 68 8.05 7.17 13.42
C ASP A 68 6.97 7.79 12.54
N TYR A 69 5.74 7.42 12.78
CA TYR A 69 4.55 7.91 12.06
C TYR A 69 4.22 9.39 12.29
N THR A 70 5.02 10.11 13.10
CA THR A 70 4.82 11.54 13.37
C THR A 70 5.60 12.45 12.43
N VAL A 71 6.46 11.89 11.58
CA VAL A 71 7.26 12.63 10.58
C VAL A 71 6.64 12.50 9.19
N SER A 72 6.89 13.48 8.33
CA SER A 72 6.55 13.44 6.91
C SER A 72 7.64 14.09 6.09
N PHE A 73 8.14 13.35 5.13
CA PHE A 73 9.24 13.80 4.26
C PHE A 73 8.78 14.12 2.84
N GLU A 74 7.48 14.36 2.65
CA GLU A 74 6.88 14.62 1.33
C GLU A 74 7.62 15.71 0.54
N GLU A 75 8.01 16.80 1.20
CA GLU A 75 8.58 17.97 0.51
C GLU A 75 9.99 17.70 -0.05
N ILE A 76 10.84 16.98 0.69
CA ILE A 76 12.15 16.58 0.19
C ILE A 76 12.03 15.48 -0.86
N ALA A 77 11.10 14.54 -0.68
CA ALA A 77 10.82 13.48 -1.64
C ALA A 77 10.34 14.07 -2.98
N ARG A 78 9.44 15.05 -2.96
CA ARG A 78 9.02 15.78 -4.18
C ARG A 78 10.17 16.49 -4.90
N LEU A 79 11.14 17.01 -4.16
CA LEU A 79 12.37 17.58 -4.75
C LEU A 79 13.20 16.48 -5.41
N ALA A 80 13.36 15.33 -4.73
CA ALA A 80 14.18 14.21 -5.18
C ALA A 80 13.56 13.42 -6.36
N LEU A 81 12.24 13.52 -6.63
CA LEU A 81 11.63 12.98 -7.87
C LEU A 81 12.29 13.52 -9.16
N LYS A 82 13.03 14.62 -9.06
CA LYS A 82 13.73 15.27 -10.19
C LYS A 82 15.26 15.16 -10.08
N ASP A 83 15.74 14.25 -9.24
CA ASP A 83 17.17 14.02 -9.08
C ASP A 83 17.77 13.45 -10.36
N ASP A 84 19.04 13.77 -10.60
CA ASP A 84 19.78 13.24 -11.73
C ASP A 84 20.10 11.73 -11.52
N ASP A 85 20.18 11.28 -10.26
CA ASP A 85 20.41 9.89 -9.87
C ASP A 85 19.11 9.08 -9.84
N PRO A 86 19.03 7.94 -10.55
CA PRO A 86 17.82 7.12 -10.56
C PRO A 86 17.49 6.47 -9.21
N GLU A 87 18.49 6.15 -8.40
CA GLU A 87 18.27 5.57 -7.06
C GLU A 87 17.58 6.58 -6.14
N ALA A 88 18.03 7.84 -6.16
CA ALA A 88 17.37 8.91 -5.44
C ALA A 88 15.91 9.11 -5.88
N ARG A 89 15.61 8.97 -7.19
CA ARG A 89 14.22 9.04 -7.68
C ARG A 89 13.37 7.86 -7.21
N VAL A 90 13.94 6.64 -7.17
CA VAL A 90 13.25 5.44 -6.66
C VAL A 90 12.89 5.60 -5.19
N ILE A 91 13.85 5.99 -4.34
CA ILE A 91 13.59 6.22 -2.90
C ILE A 91 12.55 7.33 -2.71
N ALA A 92 12.67 8.41 -3.49
CA ALA A 92 11.69 9.50 -3.43
C ALA A 92 10.25 9.04 -3.74
N ILE A 93 10.06 8.09 -4.66
CA ILE A 93 8.73 7.53 -4.93
C ILE A 93 8.25 6.69 -3.74
N ARG A 94 9.15 5.94 -3.07
CA ARG A 94 8.79 5.14 -1.89
C ARG A 94 8.40 6.03 -0.70
N LEU A 95 9.17 7.10 -0.41
CA LEU A 95 8.82 8.11 0.59
C LEU A 95 7.49 8.83 0.32
N LEU A 96 6.97 8.78 -0.90
CA LEU A 96 5.67 9.33 -1.27
C LEU A 96 4.56 8.28 -1.27
N TRP A 97 4.86 7.07 -0.82
CA TRP A 97 3.87 6.00 -0.73
C TRP A 97 2.74 6.42 0.22
N GLY A 98 1.50 6.17 -0.18
CA GLY A 98 0.33 6.57 0.61
C GLY A 98 -0.08 8.05 0.47
N SER A 99 0.74 8.91 -0.15
CA SER A 99 0.34 10.29 -0.43
C SER A 99 -0.55 10.37 -1.68
N ILE A 100 -1.72 11.00 -1.53
CA ILE A 100 -2.62 11.36 -2.64
C ILE A 100 -2.62 12.87 -2.91
N SER A 101 -1.57 13.55 -2.46
CA SER A 101 -1.46 15.00 -2.53
C SER A 101 -1.48 15.52 -3.97
N GLU A 102 -2.01 16.75 -4.12
CA GLU A 102 -2.20 17.40 -5.42
C GLU A 102 -0.89 17.45 -6.23
N GLY A 103 -0.99 17.11 -7.51
CA GLY A 103 0.13 17.14 -8.45
C GLY A 103 1.08 15.94 -8.37
N LEU A 104 0.92 14.99 -7.44
CA LEU A 104 1.78 13.81 -7.37
C LEU A 104 1.44 12.80 -8.48
N ALA A 105 0.17 12.48 -8.70
CA ALA A 105 -0.22 11.55 -9.76
C ALA A 105 0.32 11.96 -11.16
N PRO A 106 0.19 13.23 -11.62
CA PRO A 106 0.81 13.68 -12.85
C PRO A 106 2.34 13.53 -12.87
N ALA A 107 3.02 13.71 -11.73
CA ALA A 107 4.47 13.56 -11.65
C ALA A 107 4.87 12.08 -11.80
N LEU A 108 4.17 11.16 -11.14
CA LEU A 108 4.40 9.72 -11.28
C LEU A 108 4.06 9.21 -12.69
N ILE A 109 2.96 9.68 -13.29
CA ILE A 109 2.61 9.38 -14.69
C ILE A 109 3.73 9.81 -15.62
N ASN A 110 4.30 11.02 -15.43
CA ASN A 110 5.41 11.47 -16.24
C ASN A 110 6.66 10.60 -16.07
N LEU A 111 7.00 10.20 -14.85
CA LEU A 111 8.11 9.27 -14.59
C LEU A 111 7.87 7.91 -15.26
N LEU A 112 6.68 7.32 -15.10
CA LEU A 112 6.30 6.06 -15.75
C LEU A 112 6.47 6.10 -17.26
N GLN A 113 6.10 7.22 -17.90
CA GLN A 113 6.10 7.34 -19.35
C GLN A 113 7.46 7.70 -19.94
N SER A 114 8.29 8.47 -19.22
CA SER A 114 9.44 9.14 -19.82
C SER A 114 10.78 8.95 -19.08
N ASP A 115 10.81 8.37 -17.88
CA ASP A 115 12.09 8.14 -17.21
C ASP A 115 12.98 7.18 -18.01
N PRO A 116 14.27 7.48 -18.19
CA PRO A 116 15.17 6.59 -18.93
C PRO A 116 15.35 5.22 -18.25
N GLU A 117 15.32 5.19 -16.90
CA GLU A 117 15.58 3.99 -16.12
C GLU A 117 14.32 3.15 -15.89
N ALA A 118 14.38 1.87 -16.27
CA ALA A 118 13.26 0.95 -16.12
C ALA A 118 12.85 0.75 -14.65
N GLY A 119 13.81 0.81 -13.71
CA GLY A 119 13.57 0.73 -12.27
C GLY A 119 12.71 1.89 -11.76
N VAL A 120 12.99 3.11 -12.20
CA VAL A 120 12.20 4.29 -11.85
C VAL A 120 10.79 4.21 -12.45
N ARG A 121 10.68 3.79 -13.72
CA ARG A 121 9.35 3.58 -14.34
C ARG A 121 8.53 2.52 -13.62
N ALA A 122 9.17 1.44 -13.20
CA ALA A 122 8.50 0.37 -12.45
C ALA A 122 8.03 0.85 -11.06
N GLN A 123 8.88 1.61 -10.36
CA GLN A 123 8.51 2.18 -9.07
C GLN A 123 7.38 3.22 -9.21
N ALA A 124 7.42 4.04 -10.27
CA ALA A 124 6.32 4.96 -10.57
C ALA A 124 5.00 4.22 -10.87
N ALA A 125 5.08 3.08 -11.58
CA ALA A 125 3.91 2.24 -11.79
C ALA A 125 3.34 1.73 -10.45
N ALA A 126 4.21 1.24 -9.54
CA ALA A 126 3.79 0.78 -8.21
C ALA A 126 3.14 1.92 -7.39
N GLY A 127 3.76 3.11 -7.37
CA GLY A 127 3.22 4.28 -6.65
C GLY A 127 1.85 4.75 -7.17
N LEU A 128 1.56 4.57 -8.47
CA LEU A 128 0.24 4.88 -9.04
C LEU A 128 -0.86 3.91 -8.57
N GLY A 129 -0.50 2.72 -8.09
CA GLY A 129 -1.46 1.76 -7.54
C GLY A 129 -2.25 2.33 -6.37
N TYR A 130 -1.59 3.11 -5.50
CA TYR A 130 -2.27 3.76 -4.37
C TYR A 130 -3.32 4.79 -4.84
N PHE A 131 -3.06 5.48 -5.97
CA PHE A 131 -4.06 6.39 -6.55
C PHE A 131 -5.27 5.64 -7.12
N ILE A 132 -5.08 4.43 -7.66
CA ILE A 132 -6.23 3.62 -8.08
C ILE A 132 -7.03 3.20 -6.86
N TYR A 133 -6.38 2.66 -5.83
CA TYR A 133 -7.01 2.29 -4.56
C TYR A 133 -7.83 3.46 -3.96
N ALA A 134 -7.20 4.63 -3.79
CA ALA A 134 -7.89 5.83 -3.29
C ALA A 134 -9.03 6.30 -4.22
N GLY A 135 -8.90 6.07 -5.52
CA GLY A 135 -9.94 6.41 -6.51
C GLY A 135 -11.16 5.49 -6.43
N GLU A 136 -10.96 4.19 -6.22
CA GLU A 136 -12.04 3.23 -6.00
C GLU A 136 -12.77 3.48 -4.67
N LEU A 137 -12.09 4.10 -3.68
CA LEU A 137 -12.69 4.58 -2.43
C LEU A 137 -13.29 6.01 -2.53
N GLU A 138 -13.32 6.61 -3.71
CA GLU A 138 -13.83 7.98 -3.96
C GLU A 138 -13.06 9.08 -3.21
N GLU A 139 -11.83 8.83 -2.75
CA GLU A 139 -10.98 9.81 -2.04
C GLU A 139 -10.33 10.82 -2.99
N ILE A 140 -10.23 10.50 -4.27
CA ILE A 140 -9.71 11.37 -5.33
C ILE A 140 -10.72 11.53 -6.46
N SER A 141 -10.50 12.51 -7.35
CA SER A 141 -11.40 12.74 -8.47
C SER A 141 -11.32 11.61 -9.50
N GLN A 142 -12.47 11.28 -10.12
CA GLN A 142 -12.55 10.31 -11.22
C GLN A 142 -11.59 10.65 -12.38
N GLN A 143 -11.30 11.93 -12.60
CA GLN A 143 -10.35 12.35 -13.63
C GLN A 143 -8.93 11.87 -13.33
N ILE A 144 -8.50 11.94 -12.06
CA ILE A 144 -7.17 11.46 -11.64
C ILE A 144 -7.14 9.94 -11.71
N LEU A 145 -8.17 9.25 -11.20
CA LEU A 145 -8.29 7.78 -11.30
C LEU A 145 -8.15 7.33 -12.75
N ASN A 146 -8.96 7.85 -13.65
CA ASN A 146 -8.90 7.48 -15.07
C ASN A 146 -7.51 7.74 -15.69
N ALA A 147 -6.86 8.85 -15.34
CA ALA A 147 -5.54 9.16 -15.87
C ALA A 147 -4.46 8.16 -15.39
N CYS A 148 -4.53 7.72 -14.12
CA CYS A 148 -3.63 6.71 -13.56
C CYS A 148 -3.84 5.35 -14.23
N GLU A 149 -5.09 4.91 -14.35
CA GLU A 149 -5.46 3.65 -15.00
C GLU A 149 -5.03 3.61 -16.47
N ASP A 150 -5.32 4.69 -17.23
CA ASP A 150 -4.92 4.78 -18.64
C ASP A 150 -3.40 4.73 -18.83
N ALA A 151 -2.66 5.40 -17.94
CA ALA A 151 -1.19 5.38 -17.98
C ALA A 151 -0.63 3.98 -17.67
N LEU A 152 -1.18 3.28 -16.67
CA LEU A 152 -0.77 1.92 -16.31
C LEU A 152 -1.16 0.90 -17.38
N LEU A 153 -2.36 1.00 -17.97
CA LEU A 153 -2.76 0.16 -19.10
C LEU A 153 -1.84 0.35 -20.31
N ALA A 154 -1.47 1.59 -20.62
CA ALA A 154 -0.50 1.88 -21.66
C ALA A 154 0.88 1.27 -21.34
N ALA A 155 1.36 1.40 -20.10
CA ALA A 155 2.61 0.81 -19.65
C ALA A 155 2.60 -0.72 -19.73
N TYR A 156 1.53 -1.37 -19.29
CA TYR A 156 1.35 -2.82 -19.40
C TYR A 156 1.43 -3.31 -20.86
N ARG A 157 0.73 -2.61 -21.76
CA ARG A 157 0.62 -3.02 -23.17
C ARG A 157 1.87 -2.71 -24.01
N GLN A 158 2.57 -1.60 -23.70
CA GLN A 158 3.55 -1.01 -24.63
C GLN A 158 4.98 -0.96 -24.09
N SER A 159 5.22 -1.14 -22.77
CA SER A 159 6.57 -1.09 -22.22
C SER A 159 7.43 -2.24 -22.75
N GLY A 160 8.65 -1.92 -23.18
CA GLY A 160 9.68 -2.90 -23.51
C GLY A 160 10.30 -3.61 -22.29
N SER A 161 10.00 -3.14 -21.06
CA SER A 161 10.48 -3.72 -19.82
C SER A 161 9.40 -4.59 -19.18
N GLU A 162 9.69 -5.87 -18.97
CA GLU A 162 8.78 -6.79 -18.28
C GLU A 162 8.52 -6.36 -16.83
N LEU A 163 9.55 -5.82 -16.15
CA LEU A 163 9.41 -5.30 -14.81
C LEU A 163 8.33 -4.20 -14.75
N VAL A 164 8.38 -3.24 -15.67
CA VAL A 164 7.37 -2.15 -15.74
C VAL A 164 5.98 -2.71 -16.02
N ARG A 165 5.87 -3.69 -16.93
CA ARG A 165 4.59 -4.33 -17.27
C ARG A 165 4.00 -5.07 -16.08
N ARG A 166 4.83 -5.79 -15.32
CA ARG A 166 4.39 -6.52 -14.13
C ARG A 166 3.93 -5.57 -13.03
N ARG A 167 4.71 -4.52 -12.70
CA ARG A 167 4.30 -3.52 -11.70
C ARG A 167 3.03 -2.76 -12.10
N ALA A 168 2.86 -2.50 -13.40
CA ALA A 168 1.62 -1.91 -13.90
C ALA A 168 0.41 -2.86 -13.70
N LEU A 169 0.57 -4.17 -13.93
CA LEU A 169 -0.49 -5.15 -13.67
C LEU A 169 -0.87 -5.24 -12.20
N GLU A 170 0.13 -5.32 -11.32
CA GLU A 170 -0.05 -5.36 -9.86
C GLU A 170 -0.85 -4.15 -9.36
N SER A 171 -0.54 -2.96 -9.89
CA SER A 171 -1.24 -1.71 -9.55
C SER A 171 -2.64 -1.64 -10.13
N LEU A 172 -2.84 -2.16 -11.34
CA LEU A 172 -4.16 -2.28 -11.96
C LEU A 172 -5.07 -3.29 -11.24
N GLY A 173 -4.51 -4.15 -10.38
CA GLY A 173 -5.30 -5.06 -9.56
C GLY A 173 -6.40 -4.36 -8.76
N TYR A 174 -6.16 -3.15 -8.27
CA TYR A 174 -7.15 -2.36 -7.55
C TYR A 174 -8.31 -1.83 -8.41
N SER A 175 -8.15 -1.79 -9.73
CA SER A 175 -9.12 -1.18 -10.64
C SER A 175 -10.35 -2.06 -10.86
N SER A 176 -11.54 -1.46 -10.80
CA SER A 176 -12.82 -2.08 -11.11
C SER A 176 -13.11 -2.22 -12.62
N ARG A 177 -12.23 -1.74 -13.52
CA ARG A 177 -12.41 -1.83 -14.97
C ARG A 177 -12.47 -3.28 -15.43
N GLU A 178 -13.49 -3.61 -16.22
CA GLU A 178 -13.73 -4.98 -16.74
C GLU A 178 -12.56 -5.54 -17.56
N GLU A 179 -11.76 -4.68 -18.19
CA GLU A 179 -10.61 -5.08 -19.02
C GLU A 179 -9.41 -5.58 -18.20
N ILE A 180 -9.39 -5.42 -16.86
CA ILE A 180 -8.27 -5.84 -16.02
C ILE A 180 -8.27 -7.37 -15.78
N SER A 181 -9.43 -7.95 -15.47
CA SER A 181 -9.54 -9.41 -15.23
C SER A 181 -8.98 -10.27 -16.39
N PRO A 182 -9.21 -9.97 -17.67
CA PRO A 182 -8.52 -10.65 -18.78
C PRO A 182 -7.00 -10.54 -18.74
N LEU A 183 -6.42 -9.39 -18.34
CA LEU A 183 -4.97 -9.19 -18.27
C LEU A 183 -4.35 -10.02 -17.14
N ILE A 184 -4.97 -10.06 -15.97
CA ILE A 184 -4.56 -10.91 -14.84
C ILE A 184 -4.56 -12.39 -15.27
N ARG A 185 -5.62 -12.83 -15.94
CA ARG A 185 -5.72 -14.20 -16.43
C ARG A 185 -4.66 -14.55 -17.49
N GLU A 186 -4.31 -13.59 -18.36
CA GLU A 186 -3.22 -13.76 -19.33
C GLU A 186 -1.87 -13.92 -18.61
N ALA A 187 -1.59 -13.08 -17.61
CA ALA A 187 -0.36 -13.14 -16.82
C ALA A 187 -0.23 -14.49 -16.09
N TYR A 188 -1.28 -14.92 -15.41
CA TYR A 188 -1.33 -16.21 -14.71
C TYR A 188 -1.06 -17.40 -15.64
N LYS A 189 -1.56 -17.37 -16.87
CA LYS A 189 -1.39 -18.45 -17.86
C LYS A 189 0.05 -18.61 -18.36
N LYS A 190 0.91 -17.62 -18.19
CA LYS A 190 2.32 -17.72 -18.62
C LYS A 190 3.08 -18.78 -17.83
N GLN A 191 2.70 -19.04 -16.59
CA GLN A 191 3.34 -20.00 -15.68
C GLN A 191 4.83 -19.71 -15.44
N GLU A 192 5.28 -18.50 -15.68
CA GLU A 192 6.58 -17.98 -15.29
C GLU A 192 6.48 -17.38 -13.90
N ASN A 193 7.41 -17.68 -12.99
CA ASN A 193 7.29 -17.32 -11.58
C ASN A 193 7.01 -15.83 -11.36
N GLU A 194 7.75 -14.96 -12.01
CA GLU A 194 7.58 -13.51 -11.87
C GLU A 194 6.24 -13.00 -12.37
N TRP A 195 5.66 -13.64 -13.38
CA TRP A 195 4.32 -13.34 -13.87
C TRP A 195 3.23 -13.95 -12.99
N LEU A 196 3.48 -15.14 -12.40
CA LEU A 196 2.60 -15.73 -11.41
C LEU A 196 2.51 -14.83 -10.17
N ASN A 197 3.66 -14.37 -9.65
CA ASN A 197 3.73 -13.43 -8.54
C ASN A 197 2.88 -12.19 -8.82
N SER A 198 3.13 -11.52 -9.94
CA SER A 198 2.37 -10.31 -10.29
C SER A 198 0.87 -10.57 -10.53
N ALA A 199 0.52 -11.75 -11.05
CA ALA A 199 -0.88 -12.13 -11.22
C ALA A 199 -1.57 -12.38 -9.89
N LEU A 200 -0.90 -13.04 -8.93
CA LEU A 200 -1.43 -13.31 -7.59
C LEU A 200 -1.62 -12.02 -6.80
N VAL A 201 -0.64 -11.12 -6.82
CA VAL A 201 -0.77 -9.78 -6.23
C VAL A 201 -1.96 -9.02 -6.83
N ALA A 202 -2.13 -9.04 -8.16
CA ALA A 202 -3.26 -8.38 -8.79
C ALA A 202 -4.61 -9.06 -8.50
N MET A 203 -4.63 -10.39 -8.30
CA MET A 203 -5.83 -11.14 -7.89
C MET A 203 -6.29 -10.73 -6.50
N GLY A 204 -5.37 -10.69 -5.53
CA GLY A 204 -5.67 -10.25 -4.16
C GLY A 204 -6.26 -8.85 -4.15
N ARG A 205 -5.53 -7.88 -4.71
CA ARG A 205 -5.94 -6.46 -4.78
C ARG A 205 -7.28 -6.21 -5.46
N SER A 206 -7.73 -7.14 -6.32
CA SER A 206 -8.99 -6.98 -7.03
C SER A 206 -10.23 -7.19 -6.18
N ALA A 207 -10.10 -7.71 -4.96
CA ALA A 207 -11.19 -8.08 -4.06
C ALA A 207 -12.28 -8.92 -4.76
N ASN A 208 -11.90 -9.75 -5.76
CA ASN A 208 -12.84 -10.48 -6.62
C ASN A 208 -12.71 -11.97 -6.41
N GLU A 209 -13.75 -12.59 -5.88
CA GLU A 209 -13.81 -14.01 -5.57
C GLU A 209 -13.62 -14.96 -6.78
N GLN A 210 -13.73 -14.44 -8.01
CA GLN A 210 -13.48 -15.27 -9.20
C GLN A 210 -12.11 -15.91 -9.22
N TRP A 211 -11.15 -15.37 -8.46
CA TRP A 211 -9.76 -15.84 -8.39
C TRP A 211 -9.52 -16.92 -7.34
N ARG A 212 -10.51 -17.22 -6.49
CA ARG A 212 -10.44 -18.24 -5.42
C ARG A 212 -9.70 -19.50 -5.86
N THR A 213 -10.16 -20.15 -6.93
CA THR A 213 -9.57 -21.39 -7.43
C THR A 213 -8.12 -21.22 -7.89
N ASN A 214 -7.79 -20.07 -8.49
CA ASN A 214 -6.43 -19.80 -8.95
C ASN A 214 -5.46 -19.57 -7.80
N VAL A 215 -5.88 -18.82 -6.78
CA VAL A 215 -5.09 -18.55 -5.58
C VAL A 215 -4.88 -19.82 -4.78
N MET A 216 -5.96 -20.55 -4.48
CA MET A 216 -5.88 -21.82 -3.74
C MET A 216 -4.97 -22.88 -4.39
N ALA A 217 -4.89 -22.90 -5.72
CA ALA A 217 -3.99 -23.81 -6.45
C ALA A 217 -2.50 -23.46 -6.27
N MET A 218 -2.16 -22.28 -5.74
CA MET A 218 -0.79 -21.78 -5.60
C MET A 218 -0.30 -21.69 -4.15
N ILE A 219 -1.14 -21.89 -3.13
CA ILE A 219 -0.74 -21.78 -1.72
C ILE A 219 0.33 -22.80 -1.29
N ASP A 220 0.48 -23.90 -2.02
CA ASP A 220 1.50 -24.94 -1.81
C ASP A 220 2.52 -24.99 -2.96
N HIS A 221 2.70 -23.88 -3.67
CA HIS A 221 3.62 -23.83 -4.79
C HIS A 221 5.07 -24.06 -4.32
N PRO A 222 5.90 -24.86 -5.05
CA PRO A 222 7.26 -25.21 -4.62
C PRO A 222 8.23 -24.02 -4.59
N ARG A 223 7.90 -22.91 -5.24
CA ARG A 223 8.67 -21.69 -5.22
C ARG A 223 8.13 -20.78 -4.12
N ILE A 224 8.95 -20.48 -3.11
CA ILE A 224 8.59 -19.68 -1.94
C ILE A 224 7.93 -18.35 -2.34
N SER A 225 8.54 -17.57 -3.25
CA SER A 225 7.96 -16.29 -3.65
C SER A 225 6.54 -16.38 -4.23
N VAL A 226 6.21 -17.45 -4.98
CA VAL A 226 4.86 -17.68 -5.51
C VAL A 226 3.90 -18.11 -4.40
N GLN A 227 4.40 -18.92 -3.48
CA GLN A 227 3.64 -19.37 -2.32
C GLN A 227 3.26 -18.22 -1.40
N VAL A 228 4.21 -17.34 -1.08
CA VAL A 228 4.00 -16.13 -0.28
C VAL A 228 2.93 -15.24 -0.92
N ASP A 229 3.07 -14.89 -2.21
CA ASP A 229 2.07 -14.06 -2.91
C ASP A 229 0.69 -14.75 -3.00
N ALA A 230 0.63 -16.09 -3.07
CA ALA A 230 -0.63 -16.83 -3.06
C ALA A 230 -1.31 -16.81 -1.68
N ILE A 231 -0.54 -16.94 -0.61
CA ILE A 231 -1.03 -16.85 0.77
C ILE A 231 -1.50 -15.43 1.05
N HIS A 232 -0.72 -14.42 0.63
CA HIS A 232 -1.12 -13.01 0.71
C HIS A 232 -2.45 -12.75 0.00
N ALA A 233 -2.56 -13.16 -1.26
CA ALA A 233 -3.80 -13.03 -2.02
C ALA A 233 -4.99 -13.76 -1.37
N ALA A 234 -4.74 -14.87 -0.69
CA ALA A 234 -5.79 -15.58 0.05
C ALA A 234 -6.28 -14.77 1.26
N GLY A 235 -5.37 -14.07 1.95
CA GLY A 235 -5.69 -13.11 3.02
C GLY A 235 -6.46 -11.90 2.50
N GLU A 236 -5.96 -11.23 1.45
CA GLU A 236 -6.64 -10.06 0.83
C GLU A 236 -8.07 -10.40 0.34
N LEU A 237 -8.27 -11.60 -0.18
CA LEU A 237 -9.59 -12.09 -0.64
C LEU A 237 -10.43 -12.71 0.49
N ALA A 238 -9.93 -12.76 1.72
CA ALA A 238 -10.55 -13.40 2.87
C ALA A 238 -11.07 -14.82 2.56
N LEU A 239 -10.26 -15.64 1.87
CA LEU A 239 -10.66 -16.98 1.43
C LEU A 239 -10.78 -17.95 2.60
N GLU A 240 -12.00 -18.22 3.06
CA GLU A 240 -12.26 -19.15 4.17
C GLU A 240 -11.69 -20.56 3.93
N GLU A 241 -11.64 -21.01 2.68
CA GLU A 241 -11.08 -22.31 2.31
C GLU A 241 -9.57 -22.42 2.56
N ALA A 242 -8.86 -21.29 2.62
CA ALA A 242 -7.43 -21.27 2.93
C ALA A 242 -7.16 -21.45 4.43
N ARG A 243 -8.10 -21.08 5.31
CA ARG A 243 -7.94 -21.12 6.77
C ARG A 243 -7.45 -22.46 7.27
N LYS A 244 -8.15 -23.55 6.94
CA LYS A 244 -7.80 -24.87 7.43
C LYS A 244 -6.42 -25.37 6.96
N PRO A 245 -6.07 -25.31 5.66
CA PRO A 245 -4.72 -25.66 5.21
C PRO A 245 -3.62 -24.82 5.87
N LEU A 246 -3.85 -23.50 6.07
CA LEU A 246 -2.87 -22.63 6.70
C LEU A 246 -2.69 -22.94 8.20
N LEU A 247 -3.76 -23.25 8.94
CA LEU A 247 -3.69 -23.70 10.33
C LEU A 247 -2.94 -25.04 10.45
N GLU A 248 -3.24 -26.01 9.59
CA GLU A 248 -2.54 -27.31 9.56
C GLU A 248 -1.03 -27.12 9.36
N ARG A 249 -0.64 -26.19 8.48
CA ARG A 249 0.78 -25.88 8.24
C ARG A 249 1.47 -25.21 9.45
N LEU A 250 0.77 -24.32 10.17
CA LEU A 250 1.31 -23.76 11.42
C LEU A 250 1.56 -24.85 12.47
N GLU A 251 0.64 -25.82 12.58
CA GLU A 251 0.78 -26.94 13.52
C GLU A 251 1.92 -27.91 13.15
N GLU A 252 2.17 -28.13 11.85
CA GLU A 252 3.25 -28.96 11.33
C GLU A 252 4.64 -28.31 11.48
N GLY A 253 4.68 -26.98 11.64
CA GLY A 253 5.89 -26.17 11.69
C GLY A 253 6.34 -25.70 10.31
N ILE A 254 6.82 -24.47 10.24
CA ILE A 254 7.25 -23.80 9.00
C ILE A 254 8.71 -23.41 9.15
N GLU A 255 9.56 -23.89 8.23
CA GLU A 255 11.00 -23.61 8.25
C GLU A 255 11.33 -22.21 7.65
N ASP A 256 10.53 -21.75 6.71
CA ASP A 256 10.75 -20.49 6.01
C ASP A 256 10.01 -19.33 6.71
N GLU A 257 10.77 -18.36 7.17
CA GLU A 257 10.26 -17.23 7.97
C GLU A 257 9.28 -16.36 7.16
N GLU A 258 9.55 -16.10 5.88
CA GLU A 258 8.68 -15.29 5.02
C GLU A 258 7.30 -15.94 4.86
N VAL A 259 7.28 -17.27 4.65
CA VAL A 259 6.04 -18.06 4.58
C VAL A 259 5.30 -18.06 5.93
N PHE A 260 6.03 -18.17 7.04
CA PHE A 260 5.44 -18.13 8.38
C PHE A 260 4.73 -16.82 8.65
N LEU A 261 5.44 -15.69 8.45
CA LEU A 261 4.90 -14.36 8.66
C LEU A 261 3.66 -14.10 7.78
N GLU A 262 3.72 -14.55 6.53
CA GLU A 262 2.60 -14.40 5.61
C GLU A 262 1.37 -15.23 6.00
N ILE A 263 1.57 -16.45 6.52
CA ILE A 263 0.47 -17.27 7.04
C ILE A 263 -0.17 -16.63 8.27
N VAL A 264 0.63 -16.08 9.19
CA VAL A 264 0.14 -15.36 10.38
C VAL A 264 -0.74 -14.19 9.96
N TRP A 265 -0.26 -13.37 9.02
CA TRP A 265 -1.02 -12.25 8.48
C TRP A 265 -2.30 -12.70 7.75
N ALA A 266 -2.21 -13.67 6.85
CA ALA A 266 -3.36 -14.15 6.08
C ALA A 266 -4.45 -14.75 6.99
N LEU A 267 -4.07 -15.49 8.02
CA LEU A 267 -5.02 -16.03 8.99
C LEU A 267 -5.71 -14.93 9.78
N SER A 268 -5.00 -13.87 10.17
CA SER A 268 -5.61 -12.73 10.89
C SER A 268 -6.62 -11.97 10.02
N SER A 269 -6.41 -11.96 8.70
CA SER A 269 -7.30 -11.33 7.72
C SER A 269 -8.52 -12.21 7.37
N ILE A 270 -8.33 -13.53 7.29
CA ILE A 270 -9.41 -14.50 7.03
C ILE A 270 -10.29 -14.70 8.26
N GLY A 271 -9.69 -14.72 9.45
CA GLY A 271 -10.39 -14.94 10.71
C GLY A 271 -11.07 -16.30 10.84
N GLY A 272 -11.97 -16.42 11.81
CA GLY A 272 -12.85 -17.56 12.02
C GLY A 272 -12.30 -18.63 12.97
N GLU A 273 -12.99 -19.80 12.99
CA GLU A 273 -12.76 -20.83 14.01
C GLU A 273 -11.30 -21.33 14.04
N GLY A 274 -10.72 -21.34 15.25
CA GLY A 274 -9.38 -21.86 15.52
C GLY A 274 -8.25 -20.85 15.32
N VAL A 275 -8.43 -19.76 14.57
CA VAL A 275 -7.36 -18.81 14.25
C VAL A 275 -6.82 -18.13 15.51
N ARG A 276 -7.70 -17.54 16.33
CA ARG A 276 -7.30 -16.86 17.58
C ARG A 276 -6.50 -17.80 18.48
N HIS A 277 -7.01 -19.02 18.70
CA HIS A 277 -6.33 -19.99 19.55
C HIS A 277 -4.94 -20.40 19.01
N ALA A 278 -4.80 -20.53 17.68
CA ALA A 278 -3.51 -20.84 17.07
C ALA A 278 -2.50 -19.69 17.25
N LEU A 279 -2.92 -18.45 17.04
CA LEU A 279 -2.06 -17.26 17.22
C LEU A 279 -1.68 -17.04 18.69
N GLU A 280 -2.62 -17.16 19.63
CA GLU A 280 -2.35 -17.08 21.08
C GLU A 280 -1.34 -18.15 21.52
N LYS A 281 -1.49 -19.37 21.03
CA LYS A 281 -0.54 -20.46 21.31
C LYS A 281 0.86 -20.17 20.75
N LEU A 282 0.96 -19.63 19.52
CA LEU A 282 2.24 -19.24 18.93
C LEU A 282 2.92 -18.15 19.76
N LEU A 283 2.15 -17.17 20.25
CA LEU A 283 2.65 -16.09 21.10
C LEU A 283 3.19 -16.63 22.43
N GLU A 284 2.54 -17.64 23.01
CA GLU A 284 3.01 -18.30 24.25
C GLU A 284 4.27 -19.15 24.04
N GLU A 285 4.49 -19.67 22.83
CA GLU A 285 5.58 -20.58 22.49
C GLU A 285 6.82 -19.87 21.93
N THR A 286 6.71 -18.60 21.47
CA THR A 286 7.86 -17.86 20.93
C THR A 286 8.67 -17.18 22.02
N ASP A 287 10.00 -17.27 21.88
CA ASP A 287 10.96 -16.52 22.70
C ASP A 287 11.61 -15.35 21.92
N ASP A 288 11.18 -15.12 20.67
CA ASP A 288 11.68 -14.09 19.78
C ASP A 288 10.75 -12.85 19.85
N ASP A 289 11.31 -11.73 20.32
CA ASP A 289 10.54 -10.50 20.52
C ASP A 289 9.98 -9.93 19.19
N ASP A 290 10.72 -10.03 18.07
CA ASP A 290 10.30 -9.52 16.77
C ASP A 290 9.12 -10.37 16.21
N ILE A 291 9.17 -11.68 16.41
CA ILE A 291 8.07 -12.58 16.04
C ILE A 291 6.84 -12.36 16.93
N ALA A 292 7.07 -12.13 18.23
CA ALA A 292 5.99 -11.84 19.18
C ALA A 292 5.21 -10.57 18.76
N ASP A 293 5.92 -9.51 18.41
CA ASP A 293 5.31 -8.25 17.94
C ASP A 293 4.42 -8.48 16.71
N VAL A 294 4.88 -9.28 15.73
CA VAL A 294 4.07 -9.61 14.53
C VAL A 294 2.83 -10.42 14.87
N ILE A 295 2.92 -11.34 15.83
CA ILE A 295 1.76 -12.13 16.25
C ILE A 295 0.76 -11.27 17.04
N GLU A 296 1.23 -10.34 17.87
CA GLU A 296 0.39 -9.36 18.57
C GLU A 296 -0.37 -8.47 17.58
N ASP A 297 0.31 -7.94 16.56
CA ASP A 297 -0.32 -7.16 15.48
C ASP A 297 -1.37 -7.99 14.72
N ALA A 298 -1.09 -9.28 14.49
CA ALA A 298 -2.05 -10.18 13.85
C ALA A 298 -3.28 -10.45 14.72
N LEU A 299 -3.11 -10.56 16.05
CA LEU A 299 -4.23 -10.70 17.00
C LEU A 299 -5.08 -9.42 17.07
N ASP A 300 -4.46 -8.26 17.00
CA ASP A 300 -5.16 -6.97 16.95
C ASP A 300 -5.96 -6.84 15.65
N ASN A 301 -5.37 -7.20 14.50
CA ASN A 301 -6.07 -7.24 13.21
C ASN A 301 -7.25 -8.22 13.24
N LEU A 302 -7.08 -9.41 13.81
CA LEU A 302 -8.14 -10.40 13.98
C LEU A 302 -9.30 -9.86 14.83
N PHE A 303 -8.98 -9.13 15.90
CA PHE A 303 -10.01 -8.51 16.74
C PHE A 303 -10.87 -7.50 15.94
N MET A 304 -10.25 -6.70 15.09
CA MET A 304 -10.96 -5.77 14.22
C MET A 304 -11.80 -6.52 13.17
N THR A 305 -11.27 -7.57 12.56
CA THR A 305 -11.96 -8.39 11.54
C THR A 305 -13.21 -9.07 12.13
N GLU A 306 -13.07 -9.73 13.28
CA GLU A 306 -14.21 -10.37 13.99
C GLU A 306 -15.26 -9.36 14.45
N GLY A 307 -14.84 -8.19 14.96
CA GLY A 307 -15.74 -7.13 15.38
C GLY A 307 -16.58 -6.56 14.24
N LEU A 308 -16.03 -6.46 13.04
CA LEU A 308 -16.77 -6.04 11.84
C LEU A 308 -17.74 -7.10 11.34
N ALA A 309 -17.39 -8.38 11.45
CA ALA A 309 -18.27 -9.50 11.11
C ALA A 309 -19.49 -9.55 12.05
N ASP A 310 -19.29 -9.37 13.36
CA ASP A 310 -20.39 -9.34 14.35
C ASP A 310 -21.35 -8.15 14.14
N LEU A 311 -20.88 -7.05 13.53
CA LEU A 311 -21.73 -5.90 13.18
C LEU A 311 -22.51 -6.10 11.86
N GLY A 312 -22.41 -7.26 11.20
CA GLY A 312 -23.11 -7.57 9.95
C GLY A 312 -22.68 -6.69 8.77
N MET A 313 -21.50 -6.08 8.83
CA MET A 313 -21.01 -5.19 7.76
C MET A 313 -20.49 -5.96 6.53
N PHE A 314 -20.35 -7.29 6.63
CA PHE A 314 -19.91 -8.17 5.55
C PHE A 314 -20.99 -9.15 5.05
N GLU A 315 -22.22 -9.13 5.60
CA GLU A 315 -23.32 -9.88 5.02
C GLU A 315 -23.85 -9.18 3.77
N PHE A 316 -23.23 -9.41 2.62
CA PHE A 316 -23.87 -9.22 1.33
C PHE A 316 -24.84 -10.38 1.13
N ASP A 317 -26.13 -10.15 1.41
CA ASP A 317 -27.20 -11.08 1.09
C ASP A 317 -27.21 -11.38 -0.41
N GLY A 318 -26.58 -12.49 -0.79
CA GLY A 318 -26.67 -13.10 -2.10
C GLY A 318 -27.85 -14.05 -2.20
N ASP A 319 -29.08 -13.62 -1.86
CA ASP A 319 -30.29 -14.38 -2.17
C ASP A 319 -31.35 -13.46 -2.79
N GLY A 320 -31.24 -13.35 -4.13
CA GLY A 320 -32.34 -12.88 -4.94
C GLY A 320 -33.50 -13.87 -4.96
N ASN A 321 -34.37 -13.88 -3.97
CA ASN A 321 -35.66 -14.53 -4.08
C ASN A 321 -36.77 -13.48 -4.16
N ASN A 322 -37.29 -13.36 -5.36
CA ASN A 322 -38.39 -12.54 -5.77
C ASN A 322 -39.68 -13.08 -5.10
N ASP A 323 -40.23 -12.42 -4.11
CA ASP A 323 -41.63 -12.64 -3.77
C ASP A 323 -42.38 -11.31 -3.64
N SER A 324 -43.27 -11.17 -4.57
CA SER A 324 -44.16 -10.04 -4.76
C SER A 324 -45.26 -10.05 -3.70
N SER A 325 -45.15 -9.17 -2.70
CA SER A 325 -46.35 -8.71 -1.96
C SER A 325 -46.19 -7.26 -1.55
N ASN A 326 -46.95 -6.42 -2.20
CA ASN A 326 -47.16 -5.00 -2.00
C ASN A 326 -47.78 -4.72 -0.63
N PRO A 327 -47.27 -3.79 0.17
CA PRO A 327 -48.10 -2.94 0.99
C PRO A 327 -47.87 -1.44 0.79
N GLN A 328 -48.89 -0.79 0.32
CA GLN A 328 -49.36 0.56 0.60
C GLN A 328 -48.39 1.66 1.09
N ASP A 329 -48.22 2.55 0.14
CA ASP A 329 -48.10 4.02 0.19
C ASP A 329 -48.34 4.68 1.53
N ASP A 330 -47.27 5.07 2.23
CA ASP A 330 -47.29 6.12 3.24
C ASP A 330 -46.19 7.14 2.91
N ARG A 331 -46.59 8.15 2.10
CA ARG A 331 -45.75 9.31 1.79
C ARG A 331 -45.58 10.16 3.03
N VAL A 332 -44.37 10.19 3.56
CA VAL A 332 -43.92 11.22 4.51
C VAL A 332 -43.35 12.38 3.69
N GLU A 333 -44.05 13.52 3.74
CA GLU A 333 -43.61 14.78 3.13
C GLU A 333 -42.30 15.28 3.76
N PRO A 334 -41.37 15.88 2.96
CA PRO A 334 -40.16 16.47 3.50
C PRO A 334 -40.48 17.79 4.25
N PRO A 335 -39.77 18.13 5.34
CA PRO A 335 -40.05 19.34 6.14
C PRO A 335 -39.66 20.62 5.37
N ASP A 336 -40.58 21.59 5.48
CA ASP A 336 -40.55 22.96 4.94
C ASP A 336 -39.23 23.72 5.27
N PRO A 337 -38.54 24.31 4.28
CA PRO A 337 -37.30 25.06 4.48
C PRO A 337 -37.41 26.39 5.23
N GLN A 338 -38.59 26.81 5.67
CA GLN A 338 -38.80 28.17 6.24
C GLN A 338 -38.63 28.28 7.77
N LEU A 339 -38.36 27.20 8.51
CA LEU A 339 -38.26 27.25 9.99
C LEU A 339 -36.84 27.52 10.55
N LYS A 340 -35.85 27.83 9.75
CA LYS A 340 -34.49 28.17 10.24
C LYS A 340 -34.16 29.66 10.39
N LYS A 341 -35.15 30.57 10.34
CA LYS A 341 -34.94 32.03 10.48
C LYS A 341 -35.39 32.68 11.81
N LYS A 342 -35.67 31.94 12.89
CA LYS A 342 -36.08 32.54 14.18
C LYS A 342 -35.34 31.99 15.40
N ARG A 343 -33.98 31.93 15.35
CA ARG A 343 -33.19 31.78 16.60
C ARG A 343 -31.81 32.44 16.46
N LYS A 344 -31.82 33.77 16.27
CA LYS A 344 -30.66 34.66 16.57
C LYS A 344 -31.23 36.03 16.93
N ARG A 345 -31.69 36.16 18.17
CA ARG A 345 -31.81 37.41 18.97
C ARG A 345 -32.31 37.00 20.34
N HIS A 346 -31.37 36.77 21.23
CA HIS A 346 -31.30 37.28 22.59
C HIS A 346 -30.04 36.72 23.23
#